data_aef30856a670c9ed25549070b4a576ce
#
_entry.id   aef30856a670c9ed25549070b4a576ce
#
_cell.length_a   1.000
_cell.length_b   1.000
_cell.length_c   1.000
_cell.angle_alpha   90.00
_cell.angle_beta   90.00
_cell.angle_gamma   90.00
#
_symmetry.space_group_name_H-M   'P 1'
#
loop_
_entity.id
_entity.type
_entity.pdbx_description
1 polymer ?
#
loop_
_entity_poly.entity_id
_entity_poly.type
_entity_poly.pdbx_seq_one_letter_code
_entity_poly.pdbx_strand_id
1 'polypeptide(L)'
;MGKGLENVQRIYLEGIAGGNAREAVTKYTGHRYTQHSTGVGDGAEGFLEFFEPFVARNPKREIEILRIFEEGPWVFCHAYQSLNDGAAQWVTMDMFYTDADGLILEHWDTIAPYEAETASGADMVRGTTAVDPSADGAANRAHVLEYTKQVLQQREHGKLSTFVADGLIQHAPTIAGGRAGLSSWIASDDAGSYEMMFHLIGQCDFVVTYGKRHANGKDTAVFDLYRVADGLIVEHWMNAEEIGPREIWGNSGKF
;
A
#
# COMPACT_ATOMS: atom_id res chain seq x y z
N MET A 1 2.51 15.66 -13.38
CA MET A 1 2.49 14.20 -13.27
C MET A 1 3.78 13.71 -13.88
N GLY A 2 4.60 12.98 -13.14
CA GLY A 2 5.86 12.43 -13.64
C GLY A 2 5.62 11.21 -14.52
N LYS A 3 6.62 10.87 -15.36
CA LYS A 3 6.54 9.68 -16.23
C LYS A 3 6.39 8.38 -15.44
N GLY A 4 7.01 8.28 -14.27
CA GLY A 4 6.92 7.09 -13.41
C GLY A 4 5.49 6.82 -12.96
N LEU A 5 4.83 7.84 -12.42
CA LEU A 5 3.43 7.75 -12.01
C LEU A 5 2.51 7.40 -13.20
N GLU A 6 2.73 8.02 -14.37
CA GLU A 6 1.95 7.69 -15.57
C GLU A 6 2.14 6.22 -15.99
N ASN A 7 3.36 5.70 -15.98
CA ASN A 7 3.64 4.32 -16.35
C ASN A 7 3.04 3.32 -15.35
N VAL A 8 3.10 3.61 -14.04
CA VAL A 8 2.43 2.80 -13.01
C VAL A 8 0.91 2.79 -13.23
N GLN A 9 0.30 3.94 -13.49
CA GLN A 9 -1.13 4.01 -13.79
C GLN A 9 -1.50 3.19 -15.03
N ARG A 10 -0.68 3.24 -16.08
CA ARG A 10 -0.92 2.52 -17.33
C ARG A 10 -0.75 1.00 -17.19
N ILE A 11 0.21 0.51 -16.41
CA ILE A 11 0.35 -0.94 -16.20
C ILE A 11 -0.90 -1.51 -15.52
N TYR A 12 -1.54 -0.76 -14.61
CA TYR A 12 -2.81 -1.13 -14.01
C TYR A 12 -3.98 -1.09 -15.01
N LEU A 13 -4.16 0.05 -15.70
CA LEU A 13 -5.36 0.28 -16.51
C LEU A 13 -5.28 -0.41 -17.87
N GLU A 14 -4.15 -0.34 -18.56
CA GLU A 14 -3.98 -0.97 -19.88
C GLU A 14 -3.60 -2.45 -19.74
N GLY A 15 -2.65 -2.76 -18.84
CA GLY A 15 -2.13 -4.12 -18.67
C GLY A 15 -3.11 -5.05 -17.97
N ILE A 16 -3.51 -4.70 -16.77
CA ILE A 16 -4.32 -5.59 -15.92
C ILE A 16 -5.80 -5.45 -16.25
N ALA A 17 -6.40 -4.26 -16.09
CA ALA A 17 -7.81 -4.03 -16.36
C ALA A 17 -8.14 -4.26 -17.86
N GLY A 18 -7.35 -3.68 -18.76
CA GLY A 18 -7.52 -3.82 -20.21
C GLY A 18 -7.14 -5.20 -20.77
N GLY A 19 -6.41 -6.01 -20.01
CA GLY A 19 -6.01 -7.36 -20.43
C GLY A 19 -4.83 -7.40 -21.41
N ASN A 20 -4.09 -6.30 -21.56
CA ASN A 20 -2.93 -6.20 -22.47
C ASN A 20 -1.60 -6.37 -21.71
N ALA A 21 -1.54 -7.39 -20.83
CA ALA A 21 -0.43 -7.61 -19.91
C ALA A 21 0.95 -7.61 -20.59
N ARG A 22 1.08 -8.31 -21.75
CA ARG A 22 2.34 -8.41 -22.51
C ARG A 22 2.80 -7.07 -23.08
N GLU A 23 1.90 -6.31 -23.68
CA GLU A 23 2.23 -5.00 -24.22
C GLU A 23 2.61 -4.03 -23.09
N ALA A 24 1.84 -4.02 -22.01
CA ALA A 24 2.04 -3.13 -20.89
C ALA A 24 3.38 -3.40 -20.17
N VAL A 25 3.70 -4.65 -19.83
CA VAL A 25 4.97 -4.97 -19.17
C VAL A 25 6.16 -4.62 -20.05
N THR A 26 6.09 -4.89 -21.36
CA THR A 26 7.17 -4.56 -22.30
C THR A 26 7.40 -3.04 -22.41
N LYS A 27 6.32 -2.26 -22.33
CA LYS A 27 6.36 -0.80 -22.58
C LYS A 27 6.69 0.01 -21.31
N TYR A 28 6.24 -0.44 -20.15
CA TYR A 28 6.27 0.34 -18.91
C TYR A 28 7.31 -0.14 -17.90
N THR A 29 7.98 -1.29 -18.12
CA THR A 29 9.08 -1.74 -17.27
C THR A 29 10.43 -1.54 -17.93
N GLY A 30 11.50 -1.40 -17.11
CA GLY A 30 12.85 -1.11 -17.58
C GLY A 30 13.69 -2.37 -17.83
N HIS A 31 15.01 -2.16 -17.93
CA HIS A 31 15.99 -3.20 -18.23
C HIS A 31 16.06 -4.35 -17.19
N ARG A 32 15.55 -4.11 -15.99
CA ARG A 32 15.24 -5.09 -14.96
C ARG A 32 13.82 -4.83 -14.46
N TYR A 33 13.17 -5.85 -13.96
CA TYR A 33 11.89 -5.71 -13.27
C TYR A 33 11.87 -6.72 -12.12
N THR A 34 12.30 -6.26 -10.94
CA THR A 34 12.36 -7.11 -9.75
C THR A 34 11.01 -7.09 -9.05
N GLN A 35 10.49 -8.26 -8.75
CA GLN A 35 9.23 -8.45 -8.03
C GLN A 35 9.49 -8.75 -6.55
N HIS A 36 8.70 -8.08 -5.70
CA HIS A 36 8.62 -8.38 -4.28
C HIS A 36 7.22 -8.89 -3.87
N SER A 37 6.30 -9.04 -4.83
CA SER A 37 5.10 -9.85 -4.69
C SER A 37 5.50 -11.31 -4.76
N THR A 38 5.47 -12.02 -3.62
CA THR A 38 6.09 -13.37 -3.51
C THR A 38 5.49 -14.42 -4.45
N GLY A 39 4.25 -14.21 -4.92
CA GLY A 39 3.58 -15.08 -5.90
C GLY A 39 3.92 -14.81 -7.36
N VAL A 40 4.75 -13.79 -7.67
CA VAL A 40 5.06 -13.35 -9.04
C VAL A 40 6.56 -13.48 -9.27
N GLY A 41 6.98 -14.11 -10.36
CA GLY A 41 8.40 -14.20 -10.73
C GLY A 41 8.99 -12.87 -11.20
N ASP A 42 10.33 -12.78 -11.17
CA ASP A 42 11.07 -11.60 -11.64
C ASP A 42 10.98 -11.43 -13.16
N GLY A 43 11.10 -10.18 -13.59
CA GLY A 43 11.15 -9.81 -15.00
C GLY A 43 9.80 -9.84 -15.72
N ALA A 44 9.82 -9.49 -16.99
CA ALA A 44 8.62 -9.48 -17.82
C ALA A 44 7.99 -10.88 -17.95
N GLU A 45 8.81 -11.92 -18.07
CA GLU A 45 8.31 -13.30 -18.19
C GLU A 45 7.61 -13.74 -16.89
N GLY A 46 8.20 -13.51 -15.70
CA GLY A 46 7.57 -13.83 -14.43
C GLY A 46 6.24 -13.08 -14.22
N PHE A 47 6.18 -11.80 -14.63
CA PHE A 47 4.95 -11.06 -14.66
C PHE A 47 3.90 -11.72 -15.57
N LEU A 48 4.28 -12.15 -16.78
CA LEU A 48 3.34 -12.74 -17.74
C LEU A 48 2.87 -14.14 -17.32
N GLU A 49 3.72 -14.94 -16.71
CA GLU A 49 3.34 -16.26 -16.16
C GLU A 49 2.20 -16.13 -15.14
N PHE A 50 2.16 -15.04 -14.37
CA PHE A 50 1.07 -14.76 -13.43
C PHE A 50 -0.13 -14.08 -14.11
N PHE A 51 0.11 -12.98 -14.86
CA PHE A 51 -0.99 -12.12 -15.32
C PHE A 51 -1.73 -12.62 -16.57
N GLU A 52 -1.11 -13.37 -17.48
CA GLU A 52 -1.85 -13.95 -18.61
C GLU A 52 -2.93 -14.95 -18.15
N PRO A 53 -2.65 -15.92 -17.27
CA PRO A 53 -3.70 -16.76 -16.69
C PRO A 53 -4.70 -16.00 -15.82
N PHE A 54 -4.23 -14.94 -15.08
CA PHE A 54 -5.12 -14.09 -14.30
C PHE A 54 -6.16 -13.39 -15.18
N VAL A 55 -5.73 -12.78 -16.27
CA VAL A 55 -6.61 -12.11 -17.25
C VAL A 55 -7.58 -13.10 -17.87
N ALA A 56 -7.11 -14.30 -18.23
CA ALA A 56 -7.95 -15.34 -18.86
C ALA A 56 -9.07 -15.84 -17.94
N ARG A 57 -8.78 -16.06 -16.64
CA ARG A 57 -9.78 -16.53 -15.67
C ARG A 57 -10.69 -15.42 -15.12
N ASN A 58 -10.32 -14.16 -15.31
CA ASN A 58 -11.09 -13.00 -14.89
C ASN A 58 -11.44 -12.12 -16.10
N PRO A 59 -12.39 -12.53 -16.97
CA PRO A 59 -12.73 -11.77 -18.17
C PRO A 59 -13.35 -10.40 -17.88
N LYS A 60 -13.96 -10.22 -16.72
CA LYS A 60 -14.48 -8.93 -16.26
C LYS A 60 -13.62 -8.43 -15.11
N ARG A 61 -12.97 -7.30 -15.32
CA ARG A 61 -12.03 -6.70 -14.36
C ARG A 61 -12.31 -5.21 -14.31
N GLU A 62 -12.67 -4.73 -13.13
CA GLU A 62 -12.80 -3.32 -12.82
C GLU A 62 -11.70 -2.96 -11.83
N ILE A 63 -10.85 -1.98 -12.19
CA ILE A 63 -9.78 -1.48 -11.33
C ILE A 63 -10.00 0.02 -11.14
N GLU A 64 -10.16 0.42 -9.89
CA GLU A 64 -10.23 1.81 -9.47
C GLU A 64 -8.92 2.19 -8.76
N ILE A 65 -8.13 3.09 -9.34
CA ILE A 65 -6.99 3.68 -8.66
C ILE A 65 -7.52 4.80 -7.77
N LEU A 66 -7.44 4.59 -6.47
CA LEU A 66 -8.02 5.47 -5.45
C LEU A 66 -7.08 6.62 -5.08
N ARG A 67 -5.81 6.28 -4.89
CA ARG A 67 -4.74 7.23 -4.57
C ARG A 67 -3.47 6.80 -5.28
N ILE A 68 -2.84 7.73 -5.95
CA ILE A 68 -1.54 7.52 -6.59
C ILE A 68 -0.72 8.79 -6.45
N PHE A 69 0.52 8.67 -6.00
CA PHE A 69 1.44 9.79 -5.87
C PHE A 69 2.90 9.35 -6.02
N GLU A 70 3.78 10.33 -6.22
CA GLU A 70 5.21 10.08 -6.46
C GLU A 70 6.09 10.96 -5.59
N GLU A 71 7.23 10.43 -5.18
CA GLU A 71 8.33 11.15 -4.55
C GLU A 71 9.66 10.70 -5.15
N GLY A 72 10.29 11.57 -5.96
CA GLY A 72 11.48 11.20 -6.70
C GLY A 72 11.23 10.01 -7.62
N PRO A 73 12.01 8.92 -7.53
CA PRO A 73 11.82 7.72 -8.35
C PRO A 73 10.76 6.76 -7.81
N TRP A 74 10.15 7.07 -6.68
CA TRP A 74 9.19 6.21 -6.00
C TRP A 74 7.75 6.60 -6.33
N VAL A 75 6.93 5.60 -6.62
CA VAL A 75 5.48 5.77 -6.88
C VAL A 75 4.71 4.85 -5.95
N PHE A 76 3.73 5.41 -5.25
CA PHE A 76 2.75 4.65 -4.48
C PHE A 76 1.43 4.56 -5.24
N CYS A 77 0.77 3.42 -5.20
CA CYS A 77 -0.55 3.19 -5.77
C CYS A 77 -1.43 2.44 -4.77
N HIS A 78 -2.63 2.96 -4.50
CA HIS A 78 -3.68 2.29 -3.74
C HIS A 78 -4.84 2.03 -4.68
N ALA A 79 -5.17 0.76 -4.91
CA ALA A 79 -6.19 0.36 -5.86
C ALA A 79 -7.22 -0.61 -5.27
N TYR A 80 -8.44 -0.49 -5.74
CA TYR A 80 -9.52 -1.44 -5.53
C TYR A 80 -9.76 -2.23 -6.83
N GLN A 81 -9.97 -3.52 -6.71
CA GLN A 81 -10.18 -4.43 -7.82
C GLN A 81 -11.47 -5.23 -7.61
N SER A 82 -12.37 -5.17 -8.58
CA SER A 82 -13.58 -6.01 -8.65
C SER A 82 -13.49 -6.95 -9.84
N LEU A 83 -13.56 -8.25 -9.58
CA LEU A 83 -13.37 -9.29 -10.59
C LEU A 83 -14.69 -10.05 -10.81
N ASN A 84 -15.04 -10.30 -12.08
CA ASN A 84 -16.18 -11.11 -12.48
C ASN A 84 -17.49 -10.67 -11.81
N ASP A 85 -17.82 -9.37 -11.96
CA ASP A 85 -19.01 -8.72 -11.38
C ASP A 85 -19.07 -8.81 -9.85
N GLY A 86 -17.93 -8.64 -9.18
CA GLY A 86 -17.85 -8.66 -7.72
C GLY A 86 -17.71 -10.07 -7.10
N ALA A 87 -17.49 -11.11 -7.91
CA ALA A 87 -17.26 -12.46 -7.39
C ALA A 87 -15.99 -12.56 -6.53
N ALA A 88 -15.02 -11.70 -6.78
CA ALA A 88 -13.86 -11.48 -5.90
C ALA A 88 -13.53 -9.98 -5.88
N GLN A 89 -13.24 -9.46 -4.69
CA GLN A 89 -12.91 -8.05 -4.50
C GLN A 89 -11.65 -7.94 -3.65
N TRP A 90 -10.69 -7.13 -4.13
CA TRP A 90 -9.37 -7.01 -3.53
C TRP A 90 -8.95 -5.55 -3.38
N VAL A 91 -8.13 -5.29 -2.39
CA VAL A 91 -7.43 -4.03 -2.21
C VAL A 91 -5.93 -4.29 -2.32
N THR A 92 -5.26 -3.48 -3.11
CA THR A 92 -3.80 -3.50 -3.20
C THR A 92 -3.23 -2.16 -2.78
N MET A 93 -2.13 -2.21 -2.05
CA MET A 93 -1.23 -1.08 -1.85
C MET A 93 0.13 -1.47 -2.41
N ASP A 94 0.63 -0.65 -3.31
CA ASP A 94 1.80 -0.97 -4.10
C ASP A 94 2.81 0.17 -4.06
N MET A 95 4.08 -0.19 -4.11
CA MET A 95 5.19 0.74 -4.25
C MET A 95 6.06 0.32 -5.42
N PHE A 96 6.44 1.27 -6.23
CA PHE A 96 7.27 1.07 -7.41
C PHE A 96 8.51 1.95 -7.34
N TYR A 97 9.62 1.42 -7.79
CA TYR A 97 10.83 2.19 -8.05
C TYR A 97 11.03 2.30 -9.57
N THR A 98 11.27 3.52 -10.06
CA THR A 98 11.39 3.81 -11.48
C THR A 98 12.76 4.40 -11.82
N ASP A 99 13.17 4.27 -13.09
CA ASP A 99 14.37 4.94 -13.59
C ASP A 99 14.10 6.40 -14.01
N ALA A 100 15.11 7.06 -14.56
CA ALA A 100 15.02 8.45 -15.01
C ALA A 100 14.05 8.67 -16.19
N ASP A 101 13.74 7.63 -16.95
CA ASP A 101 12.74 7.63 -18.01
C ASP A 101 11.34 7.26 -17.54
N GLY A 102 11.20 6.94 -16.25
CA GLY A 102 9.96 6.54 -15.61
C GLY A 102 9.60 5.07 -15.80
N LEU A 103 10.52 4.26 -16.32
CA LEU A 103 10.30 2.82 -16.47
C LEU A 103 10.40 2.12 -15.12
N ILE A 104 9.48 1.22 -14.84
CA ILE A 104 9.39 0.49 -13.57
C ILE A 104 10.54 -0.52 -13.50
N LEU A 105 11.33 -0.46 -12.42
CA LEU A 105 12.45 -1.34 -12.14
C LEU A 105 12.20 -2.34 -11.03
N GLU A 106 11.39 -1.96 -10.03
CA GLU A 106 11.06 -2.80 -8.89
C GLU A 106 9.63 -2.54 -8.42
N HIS A 107 9.00 -3.55 -7.85
CA HIS A 107 7.62 -3.52 -7.39
C HIS A 107 7.44 -4.29 -6.08
N TRP A 108 6.83 -3.65 -5.09
CA TRP A 108 6.37 -4.20 -3.81
C TRP A 108 4.87 -4.05 -3.70
N ASP A 109 4.21 -5.01 -3.09
CA ASP A 109 2.77 -4.96 -2.85
C ASP A 109 2.35 -5.57 -1.52
N THR A 110 1.12 -5.29 -1.17
CA THR A 110 0.29 -6.10 -0.28
C THR A 110 -1.10 -6.23 -0.89
N ILE A 111 -1.70 -7.41 -0.78
CA ILE A 111 -3.03 -7.72 -1.31
C ILE A 111 -3.90 -8.25 -0.18
N ALA A 112 -5.06 -7.65 0.03
CA ALA A 112 -6.04 -8.09 1.01
C ALA A 112 -7.46 -8.16 0.41
N PRO A 113 -8.34 -9.03 0.93
CA PRO A 113 -9.76 -8.99 0.61
C PRO A 113 -10.36 -7.63 0.97
N TYR A 114 -11.26 -7.13 0.13
CA TYR A 114 -11.97 -5.88 0.40
C TYR A 114 -13.04 -6.06 1.48
N GLU A 115 -13.13 -5.10 2.38
CA GLU A 115 -14.15 -5.00 3.41
C GLU A 115 -14.93 -3.68 3.25
N ALA A 116 -16.24 -3.80 2.97
CA ALA A 116 -17.13 -2.65 2.82
C ALA A 116 -17.43 -1.97 4.16
N GLU A 117 -17.31 -2.70 5.27
CA GLU A 117 -17.52 -2.21 6.63
C GLU A 117 -16.45 -2.78 7.56
N THR A 118 -15.48 -1.95 7.92
CA THR A 118 -14.37 -2.29 8.82
C THR A 118 -14.79 -2.23 10.29
N ALA A 119 -13.90 -2.55 11.21
CA ALA A 119 -14.14 -2.43 12.66
C ALA A 119 -14.52 -1.02 13.12
N SER A 120 -14.23 0.01 12.34
CA SER A 120 -14.64 1.40 12.59
C SER A 120 -16.02 1.73 12.04
N GLY A 121 -16.64 0.86 11.24
CA GLY A 121 -17.83 1.13 10.44
C GLY A 121 -17.55 1.87 9.13
N ALA A 122 -16.30 2.24 8.85
CA ALA A 122 -15.90 2.85 7.59
C ALA A 122 -15.63 1.79 6.51
N ASP A 123 -15.73 2.20 5.26
CA ASP A 123 -15.29 1.41 4.11
C ASP A 123 -13.75 1.38 4.03
N MET A 124 -13.16 0.22 3.75
CA MET A 124 -11.71 0.00 3.73
C MET A 124 -10.95 0.91 2.75
N VAL A 125 -11.58 1.32 1.66
CA VAL A 125 -10.90 2.05 0.57
C VAL A 125 -11.37 3.48 0.38
N ARG A 126 -12.55 3.84 0.89
CA ARG A 126 -13.11 5.19 0.70
C ARG A 126 -12.34 6.23 1.53
N GLY A 127 -12.88 7.42 1.68
CA GLY A 127 -12.25 8.55 2.37
C GLY A 127 -11.61 9.54 1.42
N THR A 128 -10.71 10.37 1.93
CA THR A 128 -10.08 11.47 1.17
C THR A 128 -9.17 10.94 0.06
N THR A 129 -9.36 11.44 -1.16
CA THR A 129 -8.51 11.13 -2.33
C THR A 129 -7.79 12.37 -2.86
N ALA A 130 -8.32 13.56 -2.60
CA ALA A 130 -7.73 14.81 -3.05
C ALA A 130 -6.52 15.19 -2.19
N VAL A 131 -5.39 15.43 -2.85
CA VAL A 131 -4.16 15.93 -2.21
C VAL A 131 -4.32 17.43 -1.93
N ASP A 132 -3.95 17.87 -0.74
CA ASP A 132 -3.84 19.29 -0.40
C ASP A 132 -2.46 19.83 -0.85
N PRO A 133 -2.38 20.58 -1.95
CA PRO A 133 -1.09 21.06 -2.47
C PRO A 133 -0.43 22.13 -1.58
N SER A 134 -1.15 22.66 -0.59
CA SER A 134 -0.62 23.64 0.36
C SER A 134 0.07 23.01 1.58
N ALA A 135 -0.10 21.69 1.80
CA ALA A 135 0.47 21.00 2.94
C ALA A 135 2.00 20.85 2.82
N ASP A 136 2.69 20.99 3.94
CA ASP A 136 4.14 20.78 4.03
C ASP A 136 4.47 19.28 4.06
N GLY A 137 4.72 18.71 2.89
CA GLY A 137 5.03 17.29 2.73
C GLY A 137 6.29 16.86 3.49
N ALA A 138 7.29 17.73 3.64
CA ALA A 138 8.50 17.39 4.39
C ALA A 138 8.22 17.29 5.89
N ALA A 139 7.46 18.24 6.45
CA ALA A 139 7.03 18.19 7.83
C ALA A 139 6.13 16.98 8.11
N ASN A 140 5.19 16.68 7.20
CA ASN A 140 4.29 15.53 7.34
C ASN A 140 5.02 14.18 7.30
N ARG A 141 6.02 14.03 6.40
CA ARG A 141 6.89 12.83 6.40
C ARG A 141 7.67 12.68 7.70
N ALA A 142 8.26 13.76 8.20
CA ALA A 142 8.98 13.76 9.48
C ALA A 142 8.05 13.38 10.64
N HIS A 143 6.84 13.89 10.65
CA HIS A 143 5.83 13.59 11.66
C HIS A 143 5.44 12.09 11.67
N VAL A 144 5.13 11.51 10.50
CA VAL A 144 4.80 10.09 10.37
C VAL A 144 6.00 9.19 10.68
N LEU A 145 7.22 9.59 10.29
CA LEU A 145 8.45 8.88 10.65
C LEU A 145 8.61 8.77 12.18
N GLU A 146 8.46 9.88 12.89
CA GLU A 146 8.56 9.90 14.35
C GLU A 146 7.40 9.14 15.02
N TYR A 147 6.18 9.22 14.49
CA TYR A 147 5.06 8.39 14.93
C TYR A 147 5.38 6.90 14.82
N THR A 148 5.80 6.45 13.64
CA THR A 148 6.14 5.04 13.40
C THR A 148 7.22 4.57 14.35
N LYS A 149 8.29 5.35 14.50
CA LYS A 149 9.42 5.02 15.36
C LYS A 149 9.03 4.98 16.84
N GLN A 150 8.41 6.06 17.35
CA GLN A 150 8.16 6.18 18.78
C GLN A 150 6.95 5.35 19.23
N VAL A 151 5.85 5.41 18.48
CA VAL A 151 4.58 4.78 18.90
C VAL A 151 4.50 3.31 18.46
N LEU A 152 4.82 3.01 17.20
CA LEU A 152 4.65 1.65 16.68
C LEU A 152 5.85 0.75 16.99
N GLN A 153 7.09 1.22 16.78
CA GLN A 153 8.29 0.40 17.00
C GLN A 153 8.74 0.40 18.46
N GLN A 154 8.87 1.57 19.11
CA GLN A 154 9.30 1.70 20.51
C GLN A 154 8.17 1.49 21.51
N ARG A 155 6.93 1.41 21.05
CA ARG A 155 5.72 1.17 21.85
C ARG A 155 5.48 2.24 22.93
N GLU A 156 5.88 3.48 22.67
CA GLU A 156 5.63 4.63 23.55
C GLU A 156 4.18 5.13 23.40
N HIS A 157 3.21 4.27 23.73
CA HIS A 157 1.78 4.49 23.49
C HIS A 157 1.25 5.78 24.14
N GLY A 158 1.85 6.24 25.23
CA GLY A 158 1.51 7.50 25.89
C GLY A 158 1.74 8.74 25.00
N LYS A 159 2.52 8.63 23.93
CA LYS A 159 2.77 9.73 22.98
C LYS A 159 1.75 9.79 21.85
N LEU A 160 0.79 8.87 21.77
CA LEU A 160 -0.15 8.77 20.65
C LEU A 160 -0.88 10.10 20.38
N SER A 161 -1.27 10.82 21.43
CA SER A 161 -1.97 12.12 21.29
C SER A 161 -1.12 13.24 20.70
N THR A 162 0.22 13.09 20.68
CA THR A 162 1.12 14.04 20.02
C THR A 162 1.06 13.89 18.50
N PHE A 163 0.73 12.70 18.02
CA PHE A 163 0.79 12.36 16.60
C PHE A 163 -0.57 12.24 15.92
N VAL A 164 -1.62 11.85 16.67
CA VAL A 164 -2.89 11.42 16.10
C VAL A 164 -4.03 12.28 16.64
N ALA A 165 -4.89 12.74 15.74
CA ALA A 165 -6.10 13.49 16.08
C ALA A 165 -7.10 12.62 16.86
N ASP A 166 -7.90 13.25 17.76
CA ASP A 166 -8.91 12.54 18.53
C ASP A 166 -9.96 11.87 17.64
N GLY A 167 -10.40 12.59 16.61
CA GLY A 167 -11.38 12.14 15.62
C GLY A 167 -10.77 11.38 14.42
N LEU A 168 -9.68 10.62 14.60
CA LEU A 168 -9.05 9.83 13.52
C LEU A 168 -10.10 9.03 12.73
N ILE A 169 -10.16 9.26 11.42
CA ILE A 169 -10.94 8.43 10.50
C ILE A 169 -10.13 7.17 10.20
N GLN A 170 -10.68 6.01 10.52
CA GLN A 170 -9.96 4.75 10.44
C GLN A 170 -10.56 3.85 9.37
N HIS A 171 -9.74 3.39 8.41
CA HIS A 171 -10.13 2.50 7.32
C HIS A 171 -9.45 1.12 7.41
N ALA A 172 -8.56 0.90 8.38
CA ALA A 172 -7.94 -0.41 8.59
C ALA A 172 -9.00 -1.45 9.00
N PRO A 173 -8.98 -2.67 8.44
CA PRO A 173 -10.03 -3.69 8.66
C PRO A 173 -10.33 -3.96 10.14
N THR A 174 -9.29 -4.07 10.96
CA THR A 174 -9.38 -4.55 12.36
C THR A 174 -9.28 -3.46 13.41
N ILE A 175 -9.17 -2.17 13.02
CA ILE A 175 -8.95 -1.07 13.97
C ILE A 175 -10.22 -0.22 14.10
N ALA A 176 -10.72 -0.07 15.32
CA ALA A 176 -11.88 0.77 15.59
C ALA A 176 -11.57 2.26 15.37
N GLY A 177 -12.60 3.08 15.13
CA GLY A 177 -12.47 4.50 14.83
C GLY A 177 -11.95 5.34 15.99
N GLY A 178 -11.43 6.52 15.65
CA GLY A 178 -10.87 7.49 16.57
C GLY A 178 -9.50 7.09 17.15
N ARG A 179 -8.85 8.05 17.81
CA ARG A 179 -7.58 7.79 18.53
C ARG A 179 -7.75 6.74 19.62
N ALA A 180 -8.92 6.65 20.26
CA ALA A 180 -9.20 5.65 21.28
C ALA A 180 -9.20 4.23 20.70
N GLY A 181 -9.79 4.01 19.52
CA GLY A 181 -9.78 2.72 18.83
C GLY A 181 -8.36 2.32 18.44
N LEU A 182 -7.58 3.23 17.86
CA LEU A 182 -6.17 3.00 17.56
C LEU A 182 -5.37 2.71 18.84
N SER A 183 -5.59 3.44 19.94
CA SER A 183 -4.94 3.21 21.24
C SER A 183 -5.20 1.80 21.77
N SER A 184 -6.43 1.35 21.69
CA SER A 184 -6.81 -0.01 22.11
C SER A 184 -6.13 -1.07 21.26
N TRP A 185 -6.08 -0.86 19.94
CA TRP A 185 -5.45 -1.79 19.02
C TRP A 185 -3.93 -1.88 19.24
N ILE A 186 -3.18 -0.75 19.33
CA ILE A 186 -1.72 -0.79 19.56
C ILE A 186 -1.33 -1.39 20.91
N ALA A 187 -2.25 -1.43 21.88
CA ALA A 187 -2.05 -2.07 23.17
C ALA A 187 -2.36 -3.58 23.16
N SER A 188 -3.02 -4.08 22.11
CA SER A 188 -3.39 -5.49 21.97
C SER A 188 -2.29 -6.32 21.31
N ASP A 189 -2.46 -7.66 21.37
CA ASP A 189 -1.57 -8.61 20.70
C ASP A 189 -1.72 -8.56 19.16
N ASP A 190 -2.87 -8.08 18.66
CA ASP A 190 -3.13 -7.96 17.22
C ASP A 190 -2.26 -6.90 16.53
N ALA A 191 -1.84 -5.87 17.25
CA ALA A 191 -0.87 -4.91 16.73
C ALA A 191 0.52 -5.54 16.58
N GLY A 192 0.89 -6.46 17.45
CA GLY A 192 2.19 -7.10 17.44
C GLY A 192 3.35 -6.11 17.57
N SER A 193 4.42 -6.36 16.86
CA SER A 193 5.60 -5.50 16.79
C SER A 193 5.90 -5.08 15.36
N TYR A 194 6.06 -3.77 15.14
CA TYR A 194 6.60 -3.21 13.90
C TYR A 194 8.12 -3.33 13.92
N GLU A 195 8.64 -4.40 13.31
CA GLU A 195 10.06 -4.75 13.41
C GLU A 195 10.94 -3.88 12.50
N MET A 196 10.42 -3.56 11.31
CA MET A 196 11.16 -2.83 10.29
C MET A 196 10.22 -1.89 9.52
N MET A 197 10.61 -0.64 9.40
CA MET A 197 10.09 0.25 8.36
C MET A 197 11.09 0.19 7.20
N PHE A 198 10.69 -0.42 6.09
CA PHE A 198 11.52 -0.58 4.91
C PHE A 198 11.59 0.72 4.10
N HIS A 199 10.43 1.37 3.91
CA HIS A 199 10.37 2.60 3.13
C HIS A 199 9.28 3.55 3.63
N LEU A 200 9.50 4.84 3.39
CA LEU A 200 8.53 5.91 3.66
C LEU A 200 8.62 6.93 2.53
N ILE A 201 7.50 7.23 1.90
CA ILE A 201 7.35 8.30 0.91
C ILE A 201 6.10 9.14 1.21
N GLY A 202 6.05 10.36 0.69
CA GLY A 202 4.87 11.20 0.86
C GLY A 202 4.76 12.32 -0.15
N GLN A 203 3.54 12.74 -0.39
CA GLN A 203 3.21 13.90 -1.20
C GLN A 203 2.21 14.77 -0.45
N CYS A 204 2.64 16.01 -0.14
CA CYS A 204 1.80 17.00 0.53
C CYS A 204 1.26 16.48 1.87
N ASP A 205 -0.06 16.23 1.97
CA ASP A 205 -0.75 15.73 3.16
C ASP A 205 -0.80 14.21 3.28
N PHE A 206 -0.43 13.46 2.24
CA PHE A 206 -0.37 11.99 2.27
C PHE A 206 1.05 11.49 2.51
N VAL A 207 1.17 10.50 3.42
CA VAL A 207 2.41 9.78 3.71
C VAL A 207 2.11 8.29 3.82
N VAL A 208 2.92 7.46 3.18
CA VAL A 208 2.82 6.00 3.26
C VAL A 208 4.10 5.41 3.82
N THR A 209 3.95 4.40 4.68
CA THR A 209 5.06 3.55 5.14
C THR A 209 4.86 2.14 4.62
N TYR A 210 5.95 1.47 4.29
CA TYR A 210 6.00 0.04 3.99
C TYR A 210 6.98 -0.64 4.93
N GLY A 211 6.58 -1.76 5.53
CA GLY A 211 7.43 -2.41 6.49
C GLY A 211 6.99 -3.81 6.88
N LYS A 212 7.71 -4.37 7.85
CA LYS A 212 7.47 -5.69 8.43
C LYS A 212 6.87 -5.57 9.82
N ARG A 213 5.82 -6.33 10.06
CA ARG A 213 5.18 -6.48 11.36
C ARG A 213 5.12 -7.97 11.74
N HIS A 214 5.38 -8.28 13.00
CA HIS A 214 5.17 -9.60 13.56
C HIS A 214 4.00 -9.56 14.53
N ALA A 215 2.93 -10.31 14.26
CA ALA A 215 1.74 -10.38 15.10
C ALA A 215 1.15 -11.79 15.07
N ASN A 216 0.66 -12.28 16.21
CA ASN A 216 0.01 -13.60 16.33
C ASN A 216 0.86 -14.76 15.78
N GLY A 217 2.20 -14.69 15.95
CA GLY A 217 3.16 -15.70 15.48
C GLY A 217 3.40 -15.69 13.97
N LYS A 218 2.99 -14.63 13.25
CA LYS A 218 3.12 -14.50 11.81
C LYS A 218 3.85 -13.22 11.42
N ASP A 219 4.69 -13.31 10.41
CA ASP A 219 5.29 -12.16 9.77
C ASP A 219 4.34 -11.63 8.69
N THR A 220 4.14 -10.31 8.66
CA THR A 220 3.31 -9.62 7.66
C THR A 220 4.07 -8.48 7.02
N ALA A 221 3.94 -8.32 5.71
CA ALA A 221 4.23 -7.08 5.03
C ALA A 221 3.04 -6.13 5.24
N VAL A 222 3.30 -4.87 5.57
CA VAL A 222 2.26 -3.91 5.86
C VAL A 222 2.52 -2.57 5.18
N PHE A 223 1.51 -2.05 4.51
CA PHE A 223 1.41 -0.65 4.13
C PHE A 223 0.46 0.06 5.08
N ASP A 224 0.93 1.18 5.63
CA ASP A 224 0.12 2.13 6.37
C ASP A 224 0.14 3.47 5.61
N LEU A 225 -1.03 3.90 5.13
CA LEU A 225 -1.22 5.19 4.46
C LEU A 225 -1.88 6.15 5.44
N TYR A 226 -1.30 7.32 5.59
CA TYR A 226 -1.76 8.37 6.49
C TYR A 226 -2.07 9.65 5.73
N ARG A 227 -3.11 10.35 6.18
CA ARG A 227 -3.31 11.75 5.83
C ARG A 227 -3.08 12.62 7.08
N VAL A 228 -2.29 13.66 6.90
CA VAL A 228 -1.89 14.58 7.96
C VAL A 228 -2.49 15.95 7.71
N ALA A 229 -3.17 16.51 8.70
CA ALA A 229 -3.68 17.86 8.68
C ALA A 229 -3.43 18.53 10.03
N ASP A 230 -3.11 19.81 10.03
CA ASP A 230 -2.81 20.60 11.23
C ASP A 230 -1.76 19.95 12.15
N GLY A 231 -0.77 19.24 11.55
CA GLY A 231 0.29 18.57 12.27
C GLY A 231 -0.13 17.29 13.00
N LEU A 232 -1.29 16.71 12.67
CA LEU A 232 -1.77 15.46 13.24
C LEU A 232 -2.23 14.48 12.14
N ILE A 233 -2.07 13.18 12.39
CA ILE A 233 -2.66 12.13 11.57
C ILE A 233 -4.17 12.16 11.79
N VAL A 234 -4.92 12.43 10.73
CA VAL A 234 -6.38 12.58 10.77
C VAL A 234 -7.14 11.46 10.08
N GLU A 235 -6.44 10.69 9.23
CA GLU A 235 -7.03 9.58 8.48
C GLU A 235 -5.99 8.50 8.22
N HIS A 236 -6.38 7.21 8.29
CA HIS A 236 -5.47 6.08 8.19
C HIS A 236 -6.11 4.91 7.43
N TRP A 237 -5.37 4.37 6.48
CA TRP A 237 -5.65 3.11 5.77
C TRP A 237 -4.50 2.13 6.01
N MET A 238 -4.82 0.85 6.14
CA MET A 238 -3.82 -0.20 6.29
C MET A 238 -4.15 -1.37 5.37
N ASN A 239 -3.15 -1.89 4.70
CA ASN A 239 -3.21 -3.15 3.98
C ASN A 239 -2.06 -4.04 4.44
N ALA A 240 -2.37 -5.26 4.88
CA ALA A 240 -1.38 -6.19 5.41
C ALA A 240 -1.54 -7.57 4.78
N GLU A 241 -0.42 -8.19 4.43
CA GLU A 241 -0.36 -9.51 3.82
C GLU A 241 0.61 -10.41 4.58
N GLU A 242 0.17 -11.63 4.93
CA GLU A 242 1.04 -12.62 5.57
C GLU A 242 2.18 -13.01 4.63
N ILE A 243 3.41 -12.98 5.14
CA ILE A 243 4.58 -13.45 4.44
C ILE A 243 4.61 -14.97 4.54
N GLY A 244 4.20 -15.65 3.47
CA GLY A 244 4.21 -17.10 3.39
C GLY A 244 5.62 -17.72 3.50
N PRO A 245 5.73 -19.04 3.62
CA PRO A 245 7.02 -19.71 3.74
C PRO A 245 7.88 -19.54 2.48
N ARG A 246 9.20 -19.48 2.65
CA ARG A 246 10.18 -19.20 1.58
C ARG A 246 10.07 -20.14 0.37
N GLU A 247 9.62 -21.36 0.61
CA GLU A 247 9.52 -22.43 -0.39
C GLU A 247 8.51 -22.15 -1.51
N ILE A 248 7.54 -21.25 -1.25
CA ILE A 248 6.51 -20.87 -2.23
C ILE A 248 6.82 -19.56 -2.96
N TRP A 249 7.94 -18.90 -2.66
CA TRP A 249 8.25 -17.63 -3.31
C TRP A 249 8.79 -17.84 -4.72
N GLY A 250 8.26 -17.08 -5.68
CA GLY A 250 8.75 -17.01 -7.05
C GLY A 250 9.93 -16.05 -7.26
N ASN A 251 10.33 -15.32 -6.18
CA ASN A 251 11.32 -14.25 -6.24
C ASN A 251 12.14 -14.14 -4.94
N SER A 252 12.81 -13.00 -4.72
CA SER A 252 13.64 -12.76 -3.52
C SER A 252 12.86 -12.47 -2.24
N GLY A 253 11.56 -12.15 -2.32
CA GLY A 253 10.69 -11.88 -1.19
C GLY A 253 10.27 -10.42 -1.03
N LYS A 254 9.48 -10.16 0.02
CA LYS A 254 8.83 -8.86 0.27
C LYS A 254 9.79 -7.70 0.59
N PHE A 255 11.07 -7.98 0.96
CA PHE A 255 12.05 -6.95 1.35
C PHE A 255 13.42 -7.22 0.77
#